data_6f556a092ed51fc21c3518e305d1110e
#
_entry.id   6f556a092ed51fc21c3518e305d1110e
#
_cell.length_a   1.000
_cell.length_b   1.000
_cell.length_c   1.000
_cell.angle_alpha   90.00
_cell.angle_beta   90.00
_cell.angle_gamma   90.00
#
_symmetry.space_group_name_H-M   'P 1'
#
loop_
_entity.id
_entity.type
_entity.pdbx_description
1 polymer ?
#
loop_
_entity_poly.entity_id
_entity_poly.type
_entity_poly.pdbx_seq_one_letter_code
_entity_poly.pdbx_strand_id
1 'polypeptide(L)'
;MTWQVFFDQYINLEPGILQISLRLLCAMIVGAIIGLEREYTHRPAGLRTHILVALGACVASVMGQMLFSQYGGGSDPARISAQVITGVGFLGAGTIMKEGVSVKGLTTAASVWAVACLGIACGYGYYALALAGMVFTLITLTIFESLQRKLINNHSAEDLYTLRCSNVEPLLEKLTGRAKDPKITIFDLTVTRENEMYTVSFRVWFTGRKQDKRRSAFCAELAAMEGVQSVSNSSAETKV
;
A
#
# COMPACT_ATOMS: atom_id res chain seq x y z
N MET A 1 -22.16 -26.71 35.88
CA MET A 1 -21.75 -26.71 34.45
C MET A 1 -20.66 -25.65 34.31
N THR A 2 -19.39 -26.08 34.25
CA THR A 2 -18.25 -25.15 34.21
C THR A 2 -18.14 -24.54 32.82
N TRP A 3 -17.67 -23.31 32.75
CA TRP A 3 -17.43 -22.62 31.47
C TRP A 3 -16.59 -23.43 30.48
N GLN A 4 -15.69 -24.31 30.97
CA GLN A 4 -14.91 -25.26 30.18
C GLN A 4 -15.80 -26.29 29.46
N VAL A 5 -16.78 -26.90 30.15
CA VAL A 5 -17.70 -27.85 29.53
C VAL A 5 -18.57 -27.19 28.47
N PHE A 6 -19.00 -25.94 28.72
CA PHE A 6 -19.72 -25.15 27.72
C PHE A 6 -18.85 -24.86 26.49
N PHE A 7 -17.58 -24.48 26.68
CA PHE A 7 -16.64 -24.27 25.60
C PHE A 7 -16.31 -25.54 24.83
N ASP A 8 -16.03 -26.65 25.50
CA ASP A 8 -15.68 -27.94 24.87
C ASP A 8 -16.83 -28.53 24.06
N GLN A 9 -18.05 -28.41 24.57
CA GLN A 9 -19.26 -28.94 23.92
C GLN A 9 -19.73 -28.10 22.73
N TYR A 10 -19.46 -26.76 22.73
CA TYR A 10 -19.84 -25.87 21.63
C TYR A 10 -18.72 -25.55 20.66
N ILE A 11 -17.46 -25.89 20.99
CA ILE A 11 -16.30 -25.58 20.16
C ILE A 11 -15.86 -26.79 19.30
N ASN A 12 -16.12 -28.03 19.72
CA ASN A 12 -15.43 -29.19 19.15
C ASN A 12 -16.22 -30.12 18.22
N LEU A 13 -17.52 -29.95 18.02
CA LEU A 13 -18.29 -30.83 17.11
C LEU A 13 -19.42 -30.06 16.44
N GLU A 14 -19.35 -29.94 15.12
CA GLU A 14 -20.30 -29.25 14.23
C GLU A 14 -20.75 -27.87 14.77
N PRO A 15 -20.13 -26.79 14.34
CA PRO A 15 -20.49 -25.48 14.86
C PRO A 15 -21.97 -25.20 14.57
N GLY A 16 -22.80 -25.06 15.61
CA GLY A 16 -24.17 -24.63 15.47
C GLY A 16 -24.24 -23.27 14.75
N ILE A 17 -25.40 -22.95 14.19
CA ILE A 17 -25.60 -21.73 13.39
C ILE A 17 -25.15 -20.46 14.13
N LEU A 18 -25.31 -20.41 15.44
CA LEU A 18 -24.85 -19.30 16.28
C LEU A 18 -23.32 -19.17 16.26
N GLN A 19 -22.61 -20.28 16.36
CA GLN A 19 -21.15 -20.28 16.36
C GLN A 19 -20.58 -19.88 14.98
N ILE A 20 -21.17 -20.37 13.89
CA ILE A 20 -20.83 -19.93 12.53
C ILE A 20 -21.05 -18.43 12.38
N SER A 21 -22.19 -17.93 12.86
CA SER A 21 -22.52 -16.49 12.79
C SER A 21 -21.53 -15.63 13.59
N LEU A 22 -21.10 -16.10 14.77
CA LEU A 22 -20.08 -15.40 15.58
C LEU A 22 -18.71 -15.38 14.88
N ARG A 23 -18.29 -16.48 14.22
CA ARG A 23 -17.05 -16.54 13.45
C ARG A 23 -17.07 -15.56 12.28
N LEU A 24 -18.18 -15.52 11.55
CA LEU A 24 -18.38 -14.57 10.43
C LEU A 24 -18.42 -13.13 10.92
N LEU A 25 -19.09 -12.85 12.03
CA LEU A 25 -19.13 -11.52 12.64
C LEU A 25 -17.72 -11.06 13.05
N CYS A 26 -16.93 -11.96 13.66
CA CYS A 26 -15.56 -11.68 14.03
C CYS A 26 -14.70 -11.35 12.78
N ALA A 27 -14.79 -12.18 11.74
CA ALA A 27 -14.10 -11.94 10.48
C ALA A 27 -14.50 -10.62 9.82
N MET A 28 -15.81 -10.29 9.84
CA MET A 28 -16.33 -9.03 9.35
C MET A 28 -15.74 -7.84 10.11
N ILE A 29 -15.69 -7.90 11.45
CA ILE A 29 -15.14 -6.84 12.30
C ILE A 29 -13.64 -6.66 12.02
N VAL A 30 -12.87 -7.76 11.95
CA VAL A 30 -11.42 -7.72 11.63
C VAL A 30 -11.19 -7.08 10.26
N GLY A 31 -11.93 -7.52 9.25
CA GLY A 31 -11.86 -6.97 7.89
C GLY A 31 -12.28 -5.50 7.84
N ALA A 32 -13.32 -5.11 8.61
CA ALA A 32 -13.80 -3.74 8.67
C ALA A 32 -12.77 -2.80 9.30
N ILE A 33 -12.17 -3.16 10.42
CA ILE A 33 -11.20 -2.32 11.13
C ILE A 33 -9.98 -2.03 10.25
N ILE A 34 -9.41 -3.05 9.61
CA ILE A 34 -8.27 -2.88 8.70
C ILE A 34 -8.71 -2.14 7.43
N GLY A 35 -9.87 -2.50 6.89
CA GLY A 35 -10.40 -1.88 5.68
C GLY A 35 -10.76 -0.40 5.85
N LEU A 36 -11.24 0.02 7.02
CA LEU A 36 -11.49 1.42 7.36
C LEU A 36 -10.22 2.24 7.34
N GLU A 37 -9.13 1.72 7.88
CA GLU A 37 -7.83 2.39 7.84
C GLU A 37 -7.36 2.56 6.39
N ARG A 38 -7.53 1.52 5.55
CA ARG A 38 -7.18 1.59 4.12
C ARG A 38 -8.06 2.57 3.34
N GLU A 39 -9.36 2.60 3.62
CA GLU A 39 -10.30 3.57 3.03
C GLU A 39 -9.93 5.00 3.43
N TYR A 40 -9.67 5.24 4.71
CA TYR A 40 -9.28 6.55 5.24
C TYR A 40 -7.98 7.06 4.61
N THR A 41 -7.03 6.17 4.35
CA THR A 41 -5.76 6.49 3.70
C THR A 41 -5.82 6.47 2.16
N HIS A 42 -7.01 6.37 1.57
CA HIS A 42 -7.27 6.38 0.12
C HIS A 42 -6.46 5.32 -0.65
N ARG A 43 -6.38 4.10 -0.12
CA ARG A 43 -5.69 2.99 -0.78
C ARG A 43 -6.60 2.26 -1.78
N PRO A 44 -6.06 1.60 -2.82
CA PRO A 44 -6.84 0.95 -3.89
C PRO A 44 -7.85 -0.08 -3.39
N ALA A 45 -7.54 -0.84 -2.33
CA ALA A 45 -8.46 -1.75 -1.66
C ALA A 45 -8.86 -1.15 -0.29
N GLY A 46 -10.14 -0.83 -0.13
CA GLY A 46 -10.73 -0.21 1.06
C GLY A 46 -11.58 -1.17 1.89
N LEU A 47 -12.57 -0.59 2.60
CA LEU A 47 -13.45 -1.25 3.56
C LEU A 47 -14.13 -2.51 3.00
N ARG A 48 -14.84 -2.36 1.88
CA ARG A 48 -15.62 -3.45 1.28
C ARG A 48 -14.74 -4.63 0.87
N THR A 49 -13.59 -4.35 0.28
CA THR A 49 -12.66 -5.38 -0.20
C THR A 49 -12.14 -6.21 0.98
N HIS A 50 -11.67 -5.57 2.06
CA HIS A 50 -11.13 -6.26 3.23
C HIS A 50 -12.20 -7.08 3.95
N ILE A 51 -13.43 -6.57 4.09
CA ILE A 51 -14.55 -7.32 4.68
C ILE A 51 -14.85 -8.57 3.85
N LEU A 52 -15.00 -8.43 2.53
CA LEU A 52 -15.34 -9.56 1.67
C LEU A 52 -14.25 -10.63 1.66
N VAL A 53 -12.98 -10.24 1.65
CA VAL A 53 -11.84 -11.17 1.73
C VAL A 53 -11.82 -11.92 3.06
N ALA A 54 -12.01 -11.22 4.19
CA ALA A 54 -12.08 -11.84 5.50
C ALA A 54 -13.25 -12.83 5.62
N LEU A 55 -14.43 -12.44 5.16
CA LEU A 55 -15.63 -13.28 5.16
C LEU A 55 -15.44 -14.52 4.27
N GLY A 56 -14.96 -14.36 3.03
CA GLY A 56 -14.71 -15.47 2.12
C GLY A 56 -13.72 -16.48 2.69
N ALA A 57 -12.63 -15.97 3.29
CA ALA A 57 -11.63 -16.81 3.94
C ALA A 57 -12.19 -17.54 5.18
N CYS A 58 -13.03 -16.89 5.97
CA CYS A 58 -13.72 -17.49 7.12
C CYS A 58 -14.68 -18.60 6.67
N VAL A 59 -15.52 -18.35 5.66
CA VAL A 59 -16.44 -19.36 5.08
C VAL A 59 -15.67 -20.58 4.60
N ALA A 60 -14.57 -20.38 3.86
CA ALA A 60 -13.74 -21.46 3.35
C ALA A 60 -13.17 -22.34 4.49
N SER A 61 -12.76 -21.72 5.60
CA SER A 61 -12.22 -22.43 6.77
C SER A 61 -13.31 -23.21 7.52
N VAL A 62 -14.48 -22.60 7.73
CA VAL A 62 -15.63 -23.28 8.34
C VAL A 62 -16.07 -24.46 7.49
N MET A 63 -16.15 -24.29 6.17
CA MET A 63 -16.49 -25.36 5.23
C MET A 63 -15.47 -26.50 5.27
N GLY A 64 -14.16 -26.19 5.35
CA GLY A 64 -13.11 -27.20 5.51
C GLY A 64 -13.27 -28.05 6.77
N GLN A 65 -13.62 -27.42 7.91
CA GLN A 65 -13.91 -28.15 9.16
C GLN A 65 -15.16 -29.02 9.05
N MET A 66 -16.25 -28.50 8.45
CA MET A 66 -17.48 -29.27 8.28
C MET A 66 -17.28 -30.50 7.39
N LEU A 67 -16.56 -30.36 6.28
CA LEU A 67 -16.26 -31.48 5.39
C LEU A 67 -15.37 -32.52 6.07
N PHE A 68 -14.39 -32.10 6.88
CA PHE A 68 -13.56 -33.01 7.66
C PHE A 68 -14.39 -33.77 8.68
N SER A 69 -15.30 -33.09 9.39
CA SER A 69 -16.21 -33.74 10.37
C SER A 69 -17.15 -34.76 9.70
N GLN A 70 -17.67 -34.43 8.50
CA GLN A 70 -18.64 -35.23 7.77
C GLN A 70 -18.04 -36.49 7.13
N TYR A 71 -16.84 -36.36 6.52
CA TYR A 71 -16.22 -37.45 5.74
C TYR A 71 -15.08 -38.18 6.44
N GLY A 72 -14.68 -37.77 7.65
CA GLY A 72 -13.67 -38.40 8.48
C GLY A 72 -12.25 -38.32 7.95
N GLY A 73 -11.33 -39.09 8.52
CA GLY A 73 -9.88 -38.95 8.50
C GLY A 73 -9.14 -39.09 7.15
N GLY A 74 -9.83 -39.04 6.02
CA GLY A 74 -9.19 -39.01 4.69
C GLY A 74 -9.10 -37.61 4.06
N SER A 75 -9.73 -36.58 4.66
CA SER A 75 -9.72 -35.22 4.17
C SER A 75 -8.87 -34.30 5.07
N ASP A 76 -8.10 -33.42 4.47
CA ASP A 76 -7.34 -32.38 5.19
C ASP A 76 -8.22 -31.15 5.37
N PRO A 77 -8.58 -30.76 6.62
CA PRO A 77 -9.43 -29.58 6.88
C PRO A 77 -8.77 -28.27 6.42
N ALA A 78 -7.44 -28.23 6.37
CA ALA A 78 -6.71 -27.03 5.97
C ALA A 78 -6.62 -26.87 4.44
N ARG A 79 -6.98 -27.87 3.64
CA ARG A 79 -6.79 -27.86 2.19
C ARG A 79 -7.53 -26.73 1.50
N ILE A 80 -8.77 -26.43 1.90
CA ILE A 80 -9.55 -25.35 1.32
C ILE A 80 -8.96 -23.99 1.72
N SER A 81 -8.57 -23.84 2.98
CA SER A 81 -7.93 -22.62 3.47
C SER A 81 -6.57 -22.34 2.79
N ALA A 82 -5.79 -23.39 2.51
CA ALA A 82 -4.53 -23.26 1.76
C ALA A 82 -4.77 -22.72 0.33
N GLN A 83 -5.86 -23.17 -0.32
CA GLN A 83 -6.24 -22.62 -1.65
C GLN A 83 -6.69 -21.17 -1.57
N VAL A 84 -7.32 -20.73 -0.47
CA VAL A 84 -7.65 -19.31 -0.26
C VAL A 84 -6.39 -18.47 -0.20
N ILE A 85 -5.37 -18.89 0.55
CA ILE A 85 -4.08 -18.19 0.67
C ILE A 85 -3.43 -18.02 -0.71
N THR A 86 -3.46 -19.06 -1.53
CA THR A 86 -2.94 -19.02 -2.90
C THR A 86 -3.80 -18.11 -3.80
N GLY A 87 -5.12 -18.25 -3.74
CA GLY A 87 -6.06 -17.53 -4.59
C GLY A 87 -6.12 -16.02 -4.31
N VAL A 88 -5.95 -15.61 -3.07
CA VAL A 88 -5.90 -14.19 -2.68
C VAL A 88 -4.71 -13.46 -3.30
N GLY A 89 -3.65 -14.18 -3.68
CA GLY A 89 -2.52 -13.62 -4.42
C GLY A 89 -2.95 -12.94 -5.73
N PHE A 90 -3.97 -13.46 -6.41
CA PHE A 90 -4.55 -12.83 -7.61
C PHE A 90 -5.22 -11.48 -7.31
N LEU A 91 -5.98 -11.38 -6.23
CA LEU A 91 -6.59 -10.12 -5.78
C LEU A 91 -5.51 -9.11 -5.39
N GLY A 92 -4.48 -9.57 -4.66
CA GLY A 92 -3.32 -8.75 -4.31
C GLY A 92 -2.62 -8.20 -5.56
N ALA A 93 -2.34 -9.05 -6.53
CA ALA A 93 -1.72 -8.65 -7.79
C ALA A 93 -2.55 -7.59 -8.53
N GLY A 94 -3.89 -7.69 -8.49
CA GLY A 94 -4.80 -6.70 -9.06
C GLY A 94 -4.72 -5.31 -8.43
N THR A 95 -4.11 -5.17 -7.24
CA THR A 95 -3.88 -3.87 -6.59
C THR A 95 -2.51 -3.26 -6.91
N ILE A 96 -1.62 -4.01 -7.55
CA ILE A 96 -0.26 -3.58 -7.88
C ILE A 96 -0.26 -2.92 -9.25
N MET A 97 0.13 -1.66 -9.29
CA MET A 97 0.22 -0.88 -10.52
C MET A 97 1.66 -0.41 -10.73
N LYS A 98 2.15 -0.53 -11.98
CA LYS A 98 3.44 -0.01 -12.40
C LYS A 98 3.23 1.29 -13.17
N GLU A 99 3.79 2.38 -12.65
CA GLU A 99 3.78 3.69 -13.30
C GLU A 99 5.24 4.09 -13.60
N GLY A 100 5.67 3.89 -14.83
CA GLY A 100 7.06 4.07 -15.24
C GLY A 100 8.01 3.13 -14.48
N VAL A 101 8.96 3.68 -13.72
CA VAL A 101 9.87 2.93 -12.85
C VAL A 101 9.32 2.67 -11.44
N SER A 102 8.22 3.32 -11.07
CA SER A 102 7.61 3.19 -9.74
C SER A 102 6.57 2.07 -9.70
N VAL A 103 6.55 1.30 -8.60
CA VAL A 103 5.55 0.26 -8.34
C VAL A 103 4.76 0.67 -7.12
N LYS A 104 3.43 0.79 -7.28
CA LYS A 104 2.47 1.15 -6.23
C LYS A 104 1.59 -0.04 -5.88
N GLY A 105 0.99 -0.04 -4.68
CA GLY A 105 0.01 -1.04 -4.27
C GLY A 105 0.57 -2.27 -3.56
N LEU A 106 1.89 -2.41 -3.38
CA LEU A 106 2.50 -3.57 -2.71
C LEU A 106 2.00 -3.76 -1.27
N THR A 107 1.91 -2.66 -0.49
CA THR A 107 1.38 -2.71 0.89
C THR A 107 -0.10 -3.08 0.90
N THR A 108 -0.87 -2.60 -0.07
CA THR A 108 -2.29 -2.96 -0.23
C THR A 108 -2.44 -4.45 -0.54
N ALA A 109 -1.64 -4.99 -1.45
CA ALA A 109 -1.63 -6.42 -1.75
C ALA A 109 -1.31 -7.26 -0.50
N ALA A 110 -0.30 -6.84 0.29
CA ALA A 110 0.06 -7.49 1.53
C ALA A 110 -1.06 -7.42 2.59
N SER A 111 -1.78 -6.28 2.71
CA SER A 111 -2.89 -6.13 3.65
C SER A 111 -4.08 -7.02 3.29
N VAL A 112 -4.41 -7.16 2.01
CA VAL A 112 -5.46 -8.06 1.51
C VAL A 112 -5.11 -9.52 1.82
N TRP A 113 -3.85 -9.91 1.63
CA TRP A 113 -3.37 -11.25 1.97
C TRP A 113 -3.41 -11.50 3.49
N ALA A 114 -2.96 -10.56 4.31
CA ALA A 114 -2.99 -10.65 5.76
C ALA A 114 -4.43 -10.81 6.29
N VAL A 115 -5.38 -10.01 5.77
CA VAL A 115 -6.79 -10.09 6.17
C VAL A 115 -7.41 -11.43 5.81
N ALA A 116 -7.04 -12.06 4.69
CA ALA A 116 -7.46 -13.41 4.38
C ALA A 116 -6.98 -14.41 5.43
N CYS A 117 -5.72 -14.33 5.87
CA CYS A 117 -5.17 -15.17 6.94
C CYS A 117 -5.93 -14.96 8.27
N LEU A 118 -6.27 -13.71 8.61
CA LEU A 118 -7.06 -13.40 9.80
C LEU A 118 -8.49 -13.95 9.69
N GLY A 119 -9.11 -13.88 8.53
CA GLY A 119 -10.41 -14.49 8.24
C GLY A 119 -10.37 -16.03 8.42
N ILE A 120 -9.30 -16.68 7.96
CA ILE A 120 -9.05 -18.12 8.20
C ILE A 120 -8.99 -18.39 9.70
N ALA A 121 -8.23 -17.62 10.47
CA ALA A 121 -8.12 -17.79 11.92
C ALA A 121 -9.48 -17.62 12.61
N CYS A 122 -10.32 -16.65 12.21
CA CYS A 122 -11.69 -16.52 12.68
C CYS A 122 -12.53 -17.76 12.35
N GLY A 123 -12.41 -18.28 11.13
CA GLY A 123 -13.13 -19.46 10.67
C GLY A 123 -12.79 -20.72 11.46
N TYR A 124 -11.54 -20.88 11.88
CA TYR A 124 -11.13 -21.97 12.79
C TYR A 124 -11.45 -21.70 14.27
N GLY A 125 -11.96 -20.51 14.62
CA GLY A 125 -12.25 -20.13 16.00
C GLY A 125 -11.04 -19.65 16.80
N TYR A 126 -9.89 -19.41 16.17
CA TYR A 126 -8.68 -18.87 16.81
C TYR A 126 -8.78 -17.33 16.98
N TYR A 127 -9.76 -16.89 17.78
CA TYR A 127 -10.07 -15.46 17.95
C TYR A 127 -8.90 -14.66 18.54
N ALA A 128 -8.18 -15.21 19.51
CA ALA A 128 -7.01 -14.57 20.09
C ALA A 128 -5.91 -14.31 19.06
N LEU A 129 -5.67 -15.29 18.17
CA LEU A 129 -4.73 -15.14 17.06
C LEU A 129 -5.20 -14.09 16.06
N ALA A 130 -6.48 -14.12 15.69
CA ALA A 130 -7.06 -13.15 14.78
C ALA A 130 -6.97 -11.71 15.33
N LEU A 131 -7.29 -11.52 16.63
CA LEU A 131 -7.21 -10.23 17.29
C LEU A 131 -5.77 -9.71 17.39
N ALA A 132 -4.84 -10.57 17.84
CA ALA A 132 -3.43 -10.19 17.90
C ALA A 132 -2.88 -9.85 16.52
N GLY A 133 -3.15 -10.67 15.50
CA GLY A 133 -2.74 -10.42 14.13
C GLY A 133 -3.34 -9.13 13.56
N MET A 134 -4.61 -8.83 13.85
CA MET A 134 -5.24 -7.56 13.48
C MET A 134 -4.51 -6.37 14.09
N VAL A 135 -4.20 -6.42 15.40
CA VAL A 135 -3.49 -5.33 16.10
C VAL A 135 -2.11 -5.11 15.49
N PHE A 136 -1.32 -6.16 15.27
CA PHE A 136 0.00 -6.03 14.66
C PHE A 136 -0.07 -5.53 13.20
N THR A 137 -1.08 -5.95 12.44
CA THR A 137 -1.32 -5.45 11.09
C THR A 137 -1.62 -3.95 11.12
N LEU A 138 -2.50 -3.49 12.00
CA LEU A 138 -2.80 -2.06 12.17
C LEU A 138 -1.59 -1.24 12.59
N ILE A 139 -0.80 -1.73 13.55
CA ILE A 139 0.46 -1.10 13.97
C ILE A 139 1.37 -0.94 12.75
N THR A 140 1.51 -1.99 11.95
CA THR A 140 2.35 -1.96 10.75
C THR A 140 1.85 -0.93 9.74
N LEU A 141 0.56 -0.89 9.48
CA LEU A 141 -0.02 0.01 8.48
C LEU A 141 -0.02 1.48 8.91
N THR A 142 -0.11 1.77 10.23
CA THR A 142 -0.23 3.15 10.74
C THR A 142 1.11 3.70 11.27
N ILE A 143 1.72 2.99 12.22
CA ILE A 143 2.91 3.50 12.92
C ILE A 143 4.13 3.45 12.00
N PHE A 144 4.36 2.32 11.33
CA PHE A 144 5.53 2.19 10.45
C PHE A 144 5.42 3.08 9.21
N GLU A 145 4.21 3.33 8.70
CA GLU A 145 4.01 4.31 7.62
C GLU A 145 4.40 5.72 8.09
N SER A 146 3.94 6.13 9.28
CA SER A 146 4.29 7.43 9.86
C SER A 146 5.79 7.57 10.14
N LEU A 147 6.41 6.49 10.61
CA LEU A 147 7.85 6.46 10.87
C LEU A 147 8.64 6.53 9.55
N GLN A 148 8.23 5.78 8.55
CA GLN A 148 8.82 5.81 7.21
C GLN A 148 8.73 7.21 6.61
N ARG A 149 7.57 7.87 6.69
CA ARG A 149 7.42 9.27 6.25
C ARG A 149 8.39 10.20 6.98
N LYS A 150 8.55 10.08 8.30
CA LYS A 150 9.49 10.92 9.07
C LYS A 150 10.95 10.65 8.72
N LEU A 151 11.33 9.40 8.49
CA LEU A 151 12.70 9.01 8.18
C LEU A 151 13.08 9.33 6.72
N ILE A 152 12.15 9.11 5.78
CA ILE A 152 12.42 9.27 4.34
C ILE A 152 12.12 10.70 3.88
N ASN A 153 11.04 11.36 4.33
CA ASN A 153 10.74 12.74 3.95
C ASN A 153 11.77 13.77 4.46
N ASN A 154 12.63 13.40 5.39
CA ASN A 154 13.82 14.21 5.66
C ASN A 154 14.85 14.16 4.51
N HIS A 155 14.64 13.34 3.46
CA HIS A 155 15.70 13.06 2.48
C HIS A 155 15.32 13.20 1.00
N SER A 156 14.04 13.31 0.63
CA SER A 156 13.71 13.34 -0.81
C SER A 156 12.33 13.93 -1.09
N ALA A 157 12.25 15.22 -1.22
CA ALA A 157 11.12 15.81 -1.91
C ALA A 157 11.46 15.87 -3.41
N GLU A 158 10.63 15.23 -4.20
CA GLU A 158 10.68 15.23 -5.65
C GLU A 158 9.99 16.49 -6.17
N ASP A 159 10.71 17.30 -6.91
CA ASP A 159 10.17 18.49 -7.53
C ASP A 159 10.13 18.33 -9.04
N LEU A 160 8.96 18.54 -9.64
CA LEU A 160 8.79 18.64 -11.07
C LEU A 160 9.00 20.10 -11.50
N TYR A 161 10.02 20.33 -12.30
CA TYR A 161 10.27 21.62 -12.93
C TYR A 161 9.79 21.57 -14.38
N THR A 162 9.03 22.58 -14.78
CA THR A 162 8.64 22.80 -16.17
C THR A 162 9.06 24.22 -16.59
N LEU A 163 9.90 24.30 -17.60
CA LEU A 163 10.44 25.56 -18.12
C LEU A 163 9.99 25.77 -19.56
N ARG A 164 9.71 27.02 -19.92
CA ARG A 164 9.58 27.43 -21.30
C ARG A 164 10.75 28.34 -21.68
N CYS A 165 11.47 27.93 -22.72
CA CYS A 165 12.65 28.67 -23.18
C CYS A 165 12.71 28.73 -24.71
N SER A 166 13.37 29.75 -25.23
CA SER A 166 13.63 29.95 -26.67
C SER A 166 14.84 29.14 -27.15
N ASN A 167 15.80 28.84 -26.28
CA ASN A 167 16.97 28.04 -26.57
C ASN A 167 17.20 27.00 -25.47
N VAL A 168 17.37 25.72 -25.85
CA VAL A 168 17.52 24.59 -24.92
C VAL A 168 18.98 24.33 -24.57
N GLU A 169 19.93 24.64 -25.43
CA GLU A 169 21.35 24.30 -25.25
C GLU A 169 21.96 24.82 -23.94
N PRO A 170 21.81 26.12 -23.57
CA PRO A 170 22.36 26.61 -22.30
C PRO A 170 21.74 25.95 -21.07
N LEU A 171 20.43 25.58 -21.16
CA LEU A 171 19.72 24.90 -20.09
C LEU A 171 20.26 23.47 -19.90
N LEU A 172 20.44 22.71 -20.99
CA LEU A 172 20.96 21.33 -20.92
C LEU A 172 22.40 21.30 -20.40
N GLU A 173 23.26 22.23 -20.83
CA GLU A 173 24.61 22.35 -20.32
C GLU A 173 24.63 22.60 -18.81
N LYS A 174 23.78 23.49 -18.34
CA LYS A 174 23.67 23.79 -16.90
C LYS A 174 23.11 22.63 -16.10
N LEU A 175 22.07 21.95 -16.59
CA LEU A 175 21.52 20.76 -15.95
C LEU A 175 22.55 19.64 -15.86
N THR A 176 23.32 19.42 -16.92
CA THR A 176 24.42 18.42 -16.96
C THR A 176 25.53 18.78 -15.96
N GLY A 177 25.87 20.05 -15.83
CA GLY A 177 26.81 20.55 -14.83
C GLY A 177 26.31 20.32 -13.40
N ARG A 178 25.03 20.57 -13.14
CA ARG A 178 24.39 20.36 -11.82
C ARG A 178 24.19 18.88 -11.49
N ALA A 179 24.02 18.02 -12.47
CA ALA A 179 23.93 16.56 -12.24
C ALA A 179 25.24 15.96 -11.65
N LYS A 180 26.35 16.70 -11.67
CA LYS A 180 27.60 16.31 -10.98
C LYS A 180 27.60 16.61 -9.48
N ASP A 181 26.65 17.42 -8.98
CA ASP A 181 26.49 17.65 -7.52
C ASP A 181 25.82 16.42 -6.87
N PRO A 182 26.49 15.71 -5.93
CA PRO A 182 25.93 14.50 -5.31
C PRO A 182 24.67 14.78 -4.46
N LYS A 183 24.31 16.07 -4.30
CA LYS A 183 23.13 16.52 -3.54
C LYS A 183 21.92 16.84 -4.41
N ILE A 184 22.08 16.76 -5.73
CA ILE A 184 21.03 17.05 -6.72
C ILE A 184 21.02 15.91 -7.73
N THR A 185 19.91 15.19 -7.83
CA THR A 185 19.72 14.16 -8.84
C THR A 185 18.63 14.62 -9.80
N ILE A 186 18.96 14.71 -11.09
CA ILE A 186 18.02 15.12 -12.15
C ILE A 186 17.67 13.87 -12.95
N PHE A 187 16.38 13.64 -13.20
CA PHE A 187 15.87 12.48 -13.94
C PHE A 187 14.58 12.85 -14.69
N ASP A 188 14.10 11.95 -15.56
CA ASP A 188 12.90 12.11 -16.39
C ASP A 188 12.89 13.40 -17.22
N LEU A 189 14.03 13.75 -17.83
CA LEU A 189 14.14 14.91 -18.71
C LEU A 189 13.36 14.70 -20.00
N THR A 190 12.37 15.54 -20.25
CA THR A 190 11.57 15.56 -21.47
C THR A 190 11.65 16.94 -22.11
N VAL A 191 11.93 16.98 -23.40
CA VAL A 191 11.97 18.21 -24.19
C VAL A 191 10.91 18.11 -25.27
N THR A 192 9.96 19.05 -25.29
CA THR A 192 8.91 19.15 -26.30
C THR A 192 9.03 20.49 -27.00
N ARG A 193 8.97 20.50 -28.34
CA ARG A 193 8.97 21.73 -29.12
C ARG A 193 7.55 22.07 -29.54
N GLU A 194 7.10 23.27 -29.18
CA GLU A 194 5.82 23.82 -29.59
C GLU A 194 6.07 25.18 -30.29
N ASN A 195 5.87 25.24 -31.61
CA ASN A 195 6.20 26.40 -32.45
C ASN A 195 7.68 26.78 -32.32
N GLU A 196 7.98 28.03 -31.91
CA GLU A 196 9.34 28.54 -31.73
C GLU A 196 9.87 28.39 -30.28
N MET A 197 9.10 27.74 -29.41
CA MET A 197 9.41 27.59 -27.99
C MET A 197 9.66 26.14 -27.62
N TYR A 198 10.55 25.92 -26.65
CA TYR A 198 10.80 24.61 -26.06
C TYR A 198 10.20 24.56 -24.66
N THR A 199 9.44 23.52 -24.40
CA THR A 199 8.98 23.14 -23.04
C THR A 199 9.87 22.02 -22.54
N VAL A 200 10.62 22.27 -21.47
CA VAL A 200 11.53 21.32 -20.85
C VAL A 200 10.97 20.96 -19.49
N SER A 201 10.64 19.69 -19.30
CA SER A 201 10.16 19.15 -18.02
C SER A 201 11.17 18.15 -17.49
N PHE A 202 11.52 18.25 -16.21
CA PHE A 202 12.41 17.29 -15.54
C PHE A 202 12.11 17.23 -14.05
N ARG A 203 12.49 16.14 -13.42
CA ARG A 203 12.33 15.93 -11.99
C ARG A 203 13.67 16.06 -11.29
N VAL A 204 13.65 16.63 -10.08
CA VAL A 204 14.84 16.85 -9.29
C VAL A 204 14.65 16.31 -7.88
N TRP A 205 15.60 15.53 -7.42
CA TRP A 205 15.74 15.17 -6.00
C TRP A 205 16.82 16.02 -5.35
N PHE A 206 16.44 16.70 -4.27
CA PHE A 206 17.38 17.39 -3.40
C PHE A 206 17.66 16.56 -2.17
N THR A 207 18.94 16.21 -1.93
CA THR A 207 19.35 15.40 -0.78
C THR A 207 19.99 16.28 0.30
N GLY A 208 19.65 16.07 1.59
CA GLY A 208 20.29 16.71 2.76
C GLY A 208 19.45 17.76 3.49
N ARG A 209 20.01 18.32 4.57
CA ARG A 209 19.30 19.05 5.66
C ARG A 209 18.75 20.45 5.34
N LYS A 210 19.02 21.04 4.18
CA LYS A 210 18.60 22.41 3.80
C LYS A 210 17.93 22.42 2.41
N GLN A 211 16.98 21.54 2.21
CA GLN A 211 16.33 21.35 0.89
C GLN A 211 15.60 22.59 0.41
N ASP A 212 14.82 23.26 1.27
CA ASP A 212 14.03 24.44 0.85
C ASP A 212 14.90 25.59 0.36
N LYS A 213 16.06 25.84 1.01
CA LYS A 213 16.99 26.86 0.52
C LYS A 213 17.60 26.50 -0.83
N ARG A 214 17.86 25.20 -1.08
CA ARG A 214 18.40 24.74 -2.36
C ARG A 214 17.36 24.78 -3.46
N ARG A 215 16.11 24.42 -3.16
CA ARG A 215 14.97 24.55 -4.06
C ARG A 215 14.82 25.99 -4.54
N SER A 216 14.74 26.93 -3.60
CA SER A 216 14.60 28.33 -3.90
C SER A 216 15.80 28.86 -4.71
N ALA A 217 17.02 28.46 -4.35
CA ALA A 217 18.23 28.86 -5.07
C ALA A 217 18.27 28.27 -6.50
N PHE A 218 17.90 26.99 -6.64
CA PHE A 218 17.85 26.31 -7.94
C PHE A 218 16.77 26.91 -8.85
N CYS A 219 15.58 27.19 -8.31
CA CYS A 219 14.51 27.85 -9.06
C CYS A 219 14.90 29.26 -9.50
N ALA A 220 15.52 30.05 -8.61
CA ALA A 220 16.01 31.40 -8.94
C ALA A 220 17.13 31.36 -10.00
N GLU A 221 18.00 30.38 -9.94
CA GLU A 221 19.06 30.16 -10.92
C GLU A 221 18.53 29.81 -12.31
N LEU A 222 17.48 28.97 -12.38
CA LEU A 222 16.81 28.62 -13.63
C LEU A 222 16.05 29.80 -14.21
N ALA A 223 15.37 30.58 -13.37
CA ALA A 223 14.62 31.77 -13.79
C ALA A 223 15.52 32.91 -14.26
N ALA A 224 16.76 32.97 -13.79
CA ALA A 224 17.75 33.99 -14.19
C ALA A 224 18.48 33.66 -15.51
N MET A 225 18.19 32.48 -16.13
CA MET A 225 18.85 32.08 -17.38
C MET A 225 18.30 32.86 -18.56
N GLU A 226 19.22 33.27 -19.44
CA GLU A 226 18.88 33.98 -20.68
C GLU A 226 18.04 33.07 -21.59
N GLY A 227 16.92 33.60 -22.10
CA GLY A 227 15.97 32.85 -22.95
C GLY A 227 14.92 31.99 -22.21
N VAL A 228 14.92 31.95 -20.87
CA VAL A 228 13.85 31.32 -20.08
C VAL A 228 12.72 32.36 -19.88
N GLN A 229 11.51 31.99 -20.33
CA GLN A 229 10.33 32.85 -20.21
C GLN A 229 9.52 32.57 -18.96
N SER A 230 9.44 31.31 -18.57
CA SER A 230 8.71 30.90 -17.36
C SER A 230 9.33 29.64 -16.73
N VAL A 231 9.31 29.62 -15.41
CA VAL A 231 9.69 28.48 -14.59
C VAL A 231 8.50 28.15 -13.68
N SER A 232 7.93 26.99 -13.82
CA SER A 232 6.94 26.45 -12.88
C SER A 232 7.55 25.30 -12.11
N ASN A 233 7.33 25.31 -10.80
CA ASN A 233 7.71 24.22 -9.91
C ASN A 233 6.45 23.68 -9.25
N SER A 234 6.12 22.43 -9.48
CA SER A 234 5.15 21.69 -8.70
C SER A 234 5.92 20.70 -7.84
N SER A 235 5.99 20.93 -6.52
CA SER A 235 6.40 19.88 -5.63
C SER A 235 5.35 18.77 -5.77
N ALA A 236 5.75 17.66 -6.35
CA ALA A 236 4.96 16.45 -6.25
C ALA A 236 4.96 16.07 -4.75
N GLU A 237 3.92 16.51 -4.01
CA GLU A 237 3.56 15.78 -2.82
C GLU A 237 3.37 14.35 -3.28
N THR A 238 4.32 13.50 -2.94
CA THR A 238 4.21 12.06 -3.14
C THR A 238 3.01 11.64 -2.29
N LYS A 239 1.80 11.70 -2.88
CA LYS A 239 0.66 10.95 -2.39
C LYS A 239 1.04 9.50 -2.57
N VAL A 240 1.69 8.96 -1.54
CA VAL A 240 1.96 7.53 -1.39
C VAL A 240 0.69 6.80 -1.01
#